data_c12d0db065451bb74742c3077d24b967
#
_entry.id   c12d0db065451bb74742c3077d24b967
#
_cell.length_a   1.000
_cell.length_b   1.000
_cell.length_c   1.000
_cell.angle_alpha   90.00
_cell.angle_beta   90.00
_cell.angle_gamma   90.00
#
_symmetry.space_group_name_H-M   'P 1'
#
loop_
_entity.id
_entity.type
_entity.pdbx_description
1 polymer ?
#
loop_
_entity_poly.entity_id
_entity_poly.type
_entity_poly.pdbx_seq_one_letter_code
_entity_poly.pdbx_strand_id
1 'polypeptide(L)'
;MKILLSILLILPGAISTSYAQINLSPYQGIFGENVLIFDEQMESSGVQAVLNEISRQQAGQEFTDQRFALIFKPGTYDVEVTVDYYVQALGLGLTPDQTVIHGAVQSTYSGRNTNVTTQFWRGAENFKVFPETGEKWMYWAVSQAAPMRRMHVSGDINFDKGGWASGGVLANSIITGRAGLTSGQQWFTRNSEIGQWEGGNWNRVFVGVKGAPDENWPETPVTVIESAPVIRDKPFLTYDHDSGYAVFVPEVQHHTSGVSWNEGNEPGKLIPLDDFYIASDKKDDAASINYALRSGKHLILTPGIYELGEELRVSHPNTVVLGLGLPTLIPTRGNSALKIQDSEGIIIAGVMVDAGLQESGVLIEVGKNKNDIDRSDNPISLHDLYCRIGGALAGTAKTCLEINANNVIGDHFWLWRADHGTGADWEINKSDHGLIVNGDNVTIYGLFNEHFQHYQTYWTGEAGRTYFYQSEIPYEPPSNEVWNDSGKPGFASYKVADQVNTHSAWGLGIYSFFRGEETERNNVRLENAMEVPEKDGIHVTHIAIFAGRLGGINHILNGLGPSTNTGELNLFDGWNMD
;
A
#
# COMPACT_ATOMS: atom_id res chain seq x y z
N MET A 1 -56.84 8.99 -52.03
CA MET A 1 -56.68 7.66 -51.44
C MET A 1 -55.32 7.64 -50.76
N LYS A 2 -55.29 7.93 -49.43
CA LYS A 2 -54.06 7.97 -48.63
C LYS A 2 -53.92 6.63 -47.95
N ILE A 3 -52.83 5.94 -48.25
CA ILE A 3 -52.49 4.66 -47.58
C ILE A 3 -51.66 5.02 -46.36
N LEU A 4 -52.22 4.72 -45.17
CA LEU A 4 -51.47 4.76 -43.91
C LEU A 4 -50.63 3.47 -43.77
N LEU A 5 -49.34 3.63 -43.68
CA LEU A 5 -48.39 2.55 -43.36
C LEU A 5 -48.19 2.59 -41.81
N SER A 6 -48.72 1.61 -41.11
CA SER A 6 -48.47 1.43 -39.66
C SER A 6 -47.13 0.71 -39.50
N ILE A 7 -46.13 1.39 -38.94
CA ILE A 7 -44.85 0.80 -38.53
C ILE A 7 -45.04 0.25 -37.12
N LEU A 8 -44.96 -1.07 -37.00
CA LEU A 8 -44.94 -1.79 -35.74
C LEU A 8 -43.50 -1.70 -35.16
N LEU A 9 -43.28 -0.87 -34.14
CA LEU A 9 -42.04 -0.84 -33.40
C LEU A 9 -42.01 -2.07 -32.47
N ILE A 10 -41.17 -3.04 -32.79
CA ILE A 10 -40.79 -4.13 -31.87
C ILE A 10 -39.70 -3.58 -30.96
N LEU A 11 -40.05 -3.28 -29.72
CA LEU A 11 -39.07 -3.01 -28.66
C LEU A 11 -38.33 -4.33 -28.35
N PRO A 12 -36.99 -4.34 -28.34
CA PRO A 12 -36.26 -5.50 -27.83
C PRO A 12 -36.51 -5.60 -26.32
N GLY A 13 -37.17 -6.67 -25.93
CA GLY A 13 -37.31 -7.03 -24.53
C GLY A 13 -35.92 -7.18 -23.89
N ALA A 14 -35.58 -6.33 -22.94
CA ALA A 14 -34.42 -6.53 -22.09
C ALA A 14 -34.66 -7.82 -21.29
N ILE A 15 -33.95 -8.88 -21.63
CA ILE A 15 -33.87 -10.07 -20.78
C ILE A 15 -33.01 -9.66 -19.59
N SER A 16 -33.65 -9.21 -18.51
CA SER A 16 -32.98 -9.09 -17.22
C SER A 16 -32.75 -10.53 -16.71
N THR A 17 -31.56 -11.06 -16.90
CA THR A 17 -31.12 -12.23 -16.15
C THR A 17 -30.97 -11.80 -14.70
N SER A 18 -32.02 -12.04 -13.89
CA SER A 18 -31.89 -11.97 -12.44
C SER A 18 -30.96 -13.10 -12.01
N TYR A 19 -29.69 -12.79 -11.77
CA TYR A 19 -28.83 -13.72 -11.05
C TYR A 19 -29.41 -13.89 -9.65
N ALA A 20 -29.66 -15.15 -9.24
CA ALA A 20 -30.06 -15.45 -7.88
C ALA A 20 -28.97 -14.93 -6.93
N GLN A 21 -29.33 -14.04 -6.01
CA GLN A 21 -28.40 -13.50 -5.04
C GLN A 21 -27.87 -14.64 -4.15
N ILE A 22 -26.55 -14.83 -4.11
CA ILE A 22 -25.94 -15.88 -3.30
C ILE A 22 -26.15 -15.55 -1.83
N ASN A 23 -26.60 -16.54 -1.05
CA ASN A 23 -26.71 -16.39 0.40
C ASN A 23 -25.32 -16.46 1.06
N LEU A 24 -24.82 -15.37 1.59
CA LEU A 24 -23.52 -15.28 2.26
C LEU A 24 -23.57 -15.69 3.74
N SER A 25 -24.77 -15.80 4.34
CA SER A 25 -24.91 -16.09 5.78
C SER A 25 -24.15 -17.34 6.28
N PRO A 26 -24.04 -18.45 5.53
CA PRO A 26 -23.28 -19.61 5.98
C PRO A 26 -21.76 -19.36 6.14
N TYR A 27 -21.24 -18.30 5.53
CA TYR A 27 -19.82 -17.93 5.53
C TYR A 27 -19.50 -16.81 6.52
N GLN A 28 -20.49 -16.20 7.16
CA GLN A 28 -20.32 -15.12 8.13
C GLN A 28 -20.08 -15.67 9.54
N GLY A 29 -19.37 -14.90 10.37
CA GLY A 29 -19.02 -15.32 11.72
C GLY A 29 -18.82 -14.15 12.70
N ILE A 30 -17.94 -14.36 13.67
CA ILE A 30 -17.70 -13.41 14.78
C ILE A 30 -17.17 -12.04 14.33
N PHE A 31 -16.62 -11.93 13.13
CA PHE A 31 -16.07 -10.69 12.58
C PHE A 31 -17.09 -9.87 11.75
N GLY A 32 -18.37 -10.27 11.73
CA GLY A 32 -19.42 -9.55 11.00
C GLY A 32 -19.65 -10.02 9.56
N GLU A 33 -20.53 -9.33 8.86
CA GLU A 33 -21.08 -9.80 7.59
C GLU A 33 -20.15 -9.68 6.39
N ASN A 34 -19.15 -8.79 6.45
CA ASN A 34 -18.19 -8.56 5.37
C ASN A 34 -16.88 -9.35 5.54
N VAL A 35 -16.81 -10.21 6.55
CA VAL A 35 -15.73 -11.18 6.73
C VAL A 35 -16.28 -12.57 6.44
N LEU A 36 -15.84 -13.14 5.31
CA LEU A 36 -16.29 -14.45 4.87
C LEU A 36 -15.26 -15.50 5.28
N ILE A 37 -15.72 -16.51 6.02
CA ILE A 37 -14.88 -17.55 6.62
C ILE A 37 -15.07 -18.84 5.85
N PHE A 38 -13.99 -19.36 5.31
CA PHE A 38 -13.95 -20.64 4.61
C PHE A 38 -13.26 -21.71 5.45
N ASP A 39 -13.84 -22.90 5.41
CA ASP A 39 -13.35 -24.09 6.10
C ASP A 39 -13.18 -25.22 5.07
N GLU A 40 -12.14 -26.02 5.19
CA GLU A 40 -11.82 -27.10 4.21
C GLU A 40 -12.93 -28.15 4.06
N GLN A 41 -13.86 -28.23 5.02
CA GLN A 41 -15.01 -29.16 4.94
C GLN A 41 -16.16 -28.59 4.08
N MET A 42 -16.08 -27.34 3.64
CA MET A 42 -17.09 -26.75 2.76
C MET A 42 -16.92 -27.25 1.33
N GLU A 43 -18.04 -27.46 0.62
CA GLU A 43 -18.01 -27.87 -0.78
C GLU A 43 -17.30 -26.81 -1.65
N SER A 44 -16.25 -27.19 -2.35
CA SER A 44 -15.44 -26.28 -3.19
C SER A 44 -16.28 -25.48 -4.19
N SER A 45 -17.33 -26.09 -4.76
CA SER A 45 -18.24 -25.38 -5.69
C SER A 45 -19.03 -24.25 -5.01
N GLY A 46 -19.41 -24.43 -3.75
CA GLY A 46 -20.08 -23.40 -2.96
C GLY A 46 -19.13 -22.26 -2.60
N VAL A 47 -17.93 -22.59 -2.17
CA VAL A 47 -16.86 -21.61 -1.89
C VAL A 47 -16.55 -20.81 -3.16
N GLN A 48 -16.33 -21.50 -4.29
CA GLN A 48 -16.03 -20.84 -5.58
C GLN A 48 -17.15 -19.90 -6.03
N ALA A 49 -18.40 -20.28 -5.83
CA ALA A 49 -19.54 -19.43 -6.18
C ALA A 49 -19.52 -18.10 -5.37
N VAL A 50 -19.22 -18.16 -4.08
CA VAL A 50 -19.08 -16.98 -3.22
C VAL A 50 -17.90 -16.12 -3.67
N LEU A 51 -16.72 -16.70 -3.93
CA LEU A 51 -15.54 -15.98 -4.40
C LEU A 51 -15.82 -15.24 -5.73
N ASN A 52 -16.49 -15.91 -6.67
CA ASN A 52 -16.88 -15.32 -7.94
C ASN A 52 -17.87 -14.16 -7.76
N GLU A 53 -18.81 -14.26 -6.81
CA GLU A 53 -19.77 -13.20 -6.53
C GLU A 53 -19.09 -11.96 -5.94
N ILE A 54 -18.18 -12.13 -4.98
CA ILE A 54 -17.42 -11.00 -4.42
C ILE A 54 -16.55 -10.34 -5.49
N SER A 55 -15.82 -11.12 -6.29
CA SER A 55 -15.05 -10.58 -7.41
C SER A 55 -15.93 -9.80 -8.38
N ARG A 56 -17.10 -10.33 -8.76
CA ARG A 56 -18.05 -9.64 -9.63
C ARG A 56 -18.57 -8.32 -9.05
N GLN A 57 -18.80 -8.26 -7.73
CA GLN A 57 -19.25 -7.03 -7.05
C GLN A 57 -18.15 -5.97 -7.01
N GLN A 58 -16.90 -6.37 -6.82
CA GLN A 58 -15.77 -5.47 -6.58
C GLN A 58 -14.96 -5.13 -7.84
N ALA A 59 -15.14 -5.88 -8.93
CA ALA A 59 -14.42 -5.62 -10.18
C ALA A 59 -14.71 -4.22 -10.73
N GLY A 60 -13.67 -3.40 -10.90
CA GLY A 60 -13.76 -2.03 -11.40
C GLY A 60 -14.41 -1.02 -10.44
N GLN A 61 -14.64 -1.39 -9.18
CA GLN A 61 -15.31 -0.55 -8.18
C GLN A 61 -14.31 0.25 -7.35
N GLU A 62 -13.59 1.14 -8.00
CA GLU A 62 -12.48 1.90 -7.42
C GLU A 62 -12.85 2.74 -6.18
N PHE A 63 -14.05 3.30 -6.13
CA PHE A 63 -14.50 4.16 -5.04
C PHE A 63 -15.74 3.63 -4.33
N THR A 64 -15.95 2.31 -4.33
CA THR A 64 -17.06 1.69 -3.60
C THR A 64 -16.88 1.85 -2.08
N ASP A 65 -17.98 1.85 -1.36
CA ASP A 65 -18.03 1.77 0.10
C ASP A 65 -17.97 0.33 0.64
N GLN A 66 -18.09 -0.67 -0.24
CA GLN A 66 -18.03 -2.08 0.13
C GLN A 66 -16.59 -2.56 0.29
N ARG A 67 -16.36 -3.36 1.33
CA ARG A 67 -15.07 -3.95 1.68
C ARG A 67 -15.27 -5.36 2.18
N PHE A 68 -14.34 -6.28 1.83
CA PHE A 68 -14.43 -7.69 2.21
C PHE A 68 -13.10 -8.23 2.68
N ALA A 69 -13.15 -9.10 3.70
CA ALA A 69 -12.06 -10.01 4.04
C ALA A 69 -12.50 -11.46 3.75
N LEU A 70 -11.72 -12.15 2.93
CA LEU A 70 -11.90 -13.57 2.60
C LEU A 70 -10.89 -14.35 3.42
N ILE A 71 -11.32 -15.02 4.48
CA ILE A 71 -10.44 -15.70 5.41
C ILE A 71 -10.60 -17.22 5.31
N PHE A 72 -9.47 -17.90 5.14
CA PHE A 72 -9.40 -19.35 4.97
C PHE A 72 -8.74 -19.98 6.19
N LYS A 73 -9.46 -20.85 6.90
CA LYS A 73 -8.87 -21.64 7.99
C LYS A 73 -7.77 -22.56 7.45
N PRO A 74 -6.86 -23.05 8.30
CA PRO A 74 -5.91 -24.09 7.88
C PRO A 74 -6.63 -25.27 7.20
N GLY A 75 -6.10 -25.71 6.07
CA GLY A 75 -6.70 -26.76 5.24
C GLY A 75 -6.30 -26.62 3.78
N THR A 76 -6.92 -27.45 2.93
CA THR A 76 -6.65 -27.47 1.48
C THR A 76 -7.94 -27.18 0.70
N TYR A 77 -7.83 -26.28 -0.28
CA TYR A 77 -8.96 -25.76 -1.04
C TYR A 77 -8.69 -25.84 -2.54
N ASP A 78 -9.61 -26.45 -3.28
CA ASP A 78 -9.59 -26.51 -4.75
C ASP A 78 -10.42 -25.34 -5.31
N VAL A 79 -9.84 -24.14 -5.33
CA VAL A 79 -10.52 -22.88 -5.72
C VAL A 79 -9.58 -21.89 -6.38
N GLU A 80 -10.17 -20.97 -7.16
CA GLU A 80 -9.54 -19.78 -7.71
C GLU A 80 -9.99 -18.56 -6.90
N VAL A 81 -9.06 -17.86 -6.26
CA VAL A 81 -9.31 -16.64 -5.48
C VAL A 81 -8.91 -15.42 -6.28
N THR A 82 -9.89 -14.72 -6.87
CA THR A 82 -9.65 -13.44 -7.53
C THR A 82 -9.84 -12.30 -6.53
N VAL A 83 -8.82 -11.46 -6.40
CA VAL A 83 -8.76 -10.35 -5.44
C VAL A 83 -8.92 -9.03 -6.19
N ASP A 84 -10.05 -8.38 -5.98
CA ASP A 84 -10.42 -7.10 -6.60
C ASP A 84 -10.35 -5.94 -5.59
N TYR A 85 -10.90 -4.77 -5.93
CA TYR A 85 -10.90 -3.59 -5.06
C TYR A 85 -11.48 -3.87 -3.67
N TYR A 86 -10.78 -3.44 -2.64
CA TYR A 86 -11.15 -3.56 -1.22
C TYR A 86 -11.44 -5.01 -0.79
N VAL A 87 -10.78 -5.95 -1.43
CA VAL A 87 -10.78 -7.35 -1.01
C VAL A 87 -9.41 -7.72 -0.47
N GLN A 88 -9.39 -8.34 0.69
CA GLN A 88 -8.18 -8.94 1.26
C GLN A 88 -8.41 -10.44 1.46
N ALA A 89 -7.55 -11.27 0.86
CA ALA A 89 -7.56 -12.73 1.04
C ALA A 89 -6.50 -13.12 2.08
N LEU A 90 -6.90 -13.88 3.10
CA LEU A 90 -6.07 -14.22 4.26
C LEU A 90 -6.14 -15.72 4.57
N GLY A 91 -4.98 -16.39 4.58
CA GLY A 91 -4.84 -17.71 5.17
C GLY A 91 -4.58 -17.62 6.67
N LEU A 92 -5.24 -18.44 7.47
CA LEU A 92 -5.17 -18.39 8.93
C LEU A 92 -4.19 -19.40 9.55
N GLY A 93 -3.29 -19.99 8.78
CA GLY A 93 -2.22 -20.82 9.31
C GLY A 93 -1.16 -20.00 10.05
N LEU A 94 -0.41 -20.61 10.96
CA LEU A 94 0.80 -20.00 11.52
C LEU A 94 1.89 -19.84 10.45
N THR A 95 1.89 -20.72 9.45
CA THR A 95 2.72 -20.59 8.26
C THR A 95 1.86 -20.67 7.00
N PRO A 96 2.30 -20.12 5.87
CA PRO A 96 1.59 -20.25 4.60
C PRO A 96 1.27 -21.69 4.21
N ASP A 97 2.13 -22.65 4.57
CA ASP A 97 2.01 -24.06 4.22
C ASP A 97 0.81 -24.76 4.88
N GLN A 98 0.17 -24.11 5.85
CA GLN A 98 -1.02 -24.65 6.53
C GLN A 98 -2.34 -24.27 5.85
N THR A 99 -2.32 -23.28 4.93
CA THR A 99 -3.50 -22.89 4.16
C THR A 99 -3.18 -22.99 2.67
N VAL A 100 -3.60 -24.10 2.07
CA VAL A 100 -3.20 -24.52 0.73
C VAL A 100 -4.29 -24.26 -0.29
N ILE A 101 -3.96 -23.55 -1.37
CA ILE A 101 -4.85 -23.33 -2.52
C ILE A 101 -4.32 -24.11 -3.72
N HIS A 102 -5.07 -25.11 -4.18
CA HIS A 102 -4.91 -25.71 -5.49
C HIS A 102 -5.70 -24.89 -6.51
N GLY A 103 -5.01 -24.03 -7.22
CA GLY A 103 -5.56 -22.96 -8.06
C GLY A 103 -4.70 -21.72 -7.96
N ALA A 104 -5.28 -20.53 -8.04
CA ALA A 104 -4.55 -19.28 -7.90
C ALA A 104 -5.14 -18.37 -6.81
N VAL A 105 -4.27 -17.57 -6.18
CA VAL A 105 -4.66 -16.37 -5.42
C VAL A 105 -4.13 -15.19 -6.24
N GLN A 106 -5.01 -14.55 -7.00
CA GLN A 106 -4.59 -13.67 -8.08
C GLN A 106 -5.35 -12.34 -8.14
N SER A 107 -4.67 -11.34 -8.68
CA SER A 107 -5.27 -10.11 -9.19
C SER A 107 -4.99 -10.05 -10.68
N THR A 108 -6.04 -9.90 -11.47
CA THR A 108 -5.93 -9.91 -12.93
C THR A 108 -6.97 -8.97 -13.55
N TYR A 109 -6.82 -8.70 -14.81
CA TYR A 109 -7.78 -7.92 -15.59
C TYR A 109 -8.23 -8.69 -16.81
N SER A 110 -9.45 -8.41 -17.27
CA SER A 110 -10.03 -9.02 -18.48
C SER A 110 -9.97 -8.06 -19.67
N GLY A 111 -9.84 -8.62 -20.87
CA GLY A 111 -9.91 -7.87 -22.12
C GLY A 111 -8.57 -7.33 -22.63
N ARG A 112 -8.65 -6.34 -23.53
CA ARG A 112 -7.47 -5.72 -24.19
C ARG A 112 -6.92 -4.50 -23.42
N ASN A 113 -7.45 -4.21 -22.27
CA ASN A 113 -6.94 -3.12 -21.45
C ASN A 113 -5.61 -3.56 -20.82
N THR A 114 -4.53 -2.90 -21.19
CA THR A 114 -3.18 -3.15 -20.67
C THR A 114 -2.83 -2.20 -19.52
N ASN A 115 -3.79 -1.44 -19.01
CA ASN A 115 -3.54 -0.52 -17.90
C ASN A 115 -3.79 -1.22 -16.56
N VAL A 116 -2.73 -1.51 -15.84
CA VAL A 116 -2.73 -2.11 -14.50
C VAL A 116 -2.53 -1.04 -13.41
N THR A 117 -2.27 0.22 -13.80
CA THR A 117 -2.07 1.32 -12.85
C THR A 117 -3.29 1.61 -11.99
N THR A 118 -4.47 1.09 -12.36
CA THR A 118 -5.71 1.17 -11.57
C THR A 118 -5.98 -0.06 -10.70
N GLN A 119 -5.05 -1.02 -10.58
CA GLN A 119 -5.23 -2.26 -9.81
C GLN A 119 -4.60 -2.15 -8.42
N PHE A 120 -5.25 -1.42 -7.52
CA PHE A 120 -4.79 -1.12 -6.17
C PHE A 120 -5.86 -1.43 -5.10
N TRP A 121 -5.62 -1.12 -3.81
CA TRP A 121 -6.47 -1.35 -2.63
C TRP A 121 -6.97 -2.79 -2.54
N ARG A 122 -6.04 -3.73 -2.51
CA ARG A 122 -6.29 -5.17 -2.35
C ARG A 122 -5.11 -5.83 -1.65
N GLY A 123 -5.25 -7.10 -1.26
CA GLY A 123 -4.12 -7.79 -0.66
C GLY A 123 -4.31 -9.29 -0.58
N ALA A 124 -3.20 -10.03 -0.58
CA ALA A 124 -3.18 -11.47 -0.34
C ALA A 124 -2.09 -11.82 0.68
N GLU A 125 -2.41 -12.69 1.64
CA GLU A 125 -1.51 -12.95 2.74
C GLU A 125 -1.65 -14.40 3.26
N ASN A 126 -0.50 -15.05 3.48
CA ASN A 126 -0.34 -16.28 4.23
C ASN A 126 -0.98 -17.52 3.58
N PHE A 127 -0.68 -17.75 2.29
CA PHE A 127 -1.12 -18.93 1.54
C PHE A 127 0.05 -19.69 0.91
N LYS A 128 -0.07 -21.03 0.86
CA LYS A 128 0.63 -21.85 -0.12
C LYS A 128 -0.25 -22.01 -1.35
N VAL A 129 0.30 -21.73 -2.52
CA VAL A 129 -0.45 -21.75 -3.77
C VAL A 129 0.21 -22.69 -4.77
N PHE A 130 -0.58 -23.57 -5.35
CA PHE A 130 -0.21 -24.40 -6.49
C PHE A 130 -0.99 -23.94 -7.72
N PRO A 131 -0.44 -23.07 -8.55
CA PRO A 131 -1.12 -22.61 -9.75
C PRO A 131 -1.30 -23.76 -10.75
N GLU A 132 -2.46 -24.40 -10.76
CA GLU A 132 -2.79 -25.50 -11.66
C GLU A 132 -3.36 -25.04 -13.00
N THR A 133 -2.96 -23.93 -13.50
CA THR A 133 -3.56 -23.42 -14.70
C THR A 133 -2.83 -23.90 -15.94
N GLY A 134 -3.55 -24.07 -17.03
CA GLY A 134 -2.97 -24.27 -18.36
C GLY A 134 -2.15 -23.06 -18.83
N GLU A 135 -2.19 -21.97 -18.11
CA GLU A 135 -1.28 -20.83 -18.21
C GLU A 135 -0.11 -21.05 -17.23
N LYS A 136 1.11 -20.77 -17.69
CA LYS A 136 2.34 -21.06 -16.93
C LYS A 136 2.54 -20.15 -15.70
N TRP A 137 1.71 -19.10 -15.54
CA TRP A 137 1.91 -18.03 -14.57
C TRP A 137 0.67 -17.79 -13.71
N MET A 138 0.87 -17.66 -12.40
CA MET A 138 -0.08 -16.96 -11.55
C MET A 138 0.08 -15.45 -11.78
N TYR A 139 -1.01 -14.69 -11.73
CA TYR A 139 -0.95 -13.24 -11.95
C TYR A 139 -1.26 -12.47 -10.68
N TRP A 140 -0.36 -11.59 -10.29
CA TRP A 140 -0.62 -10.53 -9.32
C TRP A 140 -0.43 -9.18 -10.03
N ALA A 141 -1.30 -8.91 -11.01
CA ALA A 141 -1.21 -7.73 -11.85
C ALA A 141 -1.76 -6.51 -11.11
N VAL A 142 -0.86 -5.75 -10.47
CA VAL A 142 -1.22 -4.70 -9.52
C VAL A 142 -0.31 -3.48 -9.64
N SER A 143 -0.73 -2.40 -8.97
CA SER A 143 0.06 -1.21 -8.68
C SER A 143 0.08 -0.95 -7.16
N GLN A 144 0.08 0.30 -6.73
CA GLN A 144 0.21 0.71 -5.32
C GLN A 144 -0.85 0.07 -4.41
N ALA A 145 -0.61 0.01 -3.12
CA ALA A 145 -1.54 -0.50 -2.10
C ALA A 145 -2.14 -1.89 -2.41
N ALA A 146 -1.30 -2.77 -2.92
CA ALA A 146 -1.67 -4.15 -3.26
C ALA A 146 -0.58 -5.14 -2.82
N PRO A 147 -0.32 -5.28 -1.51
CA PRO A 147 0.75 -6.14 -1.01
C PRO A 147 0.40 -7.61 -1.17
N MET A 148 1.44 -8.38 -1.47
CA MET A 148 1.46 -9.82 -1.35
C MET A 148 2.47 -10.19 -0.26
N ARG A 149 1.98 -10.82 0.84
CA ARG A 149 2.81 -11.11 2.02
C ARG A 149 2.72 -12.55 2.44
N ARG A 150 3.83 -13.13 2.92
CA ARG A 150 3.84 -14.49 3.47
C ARG A 150 3.20 -15.51 2.52
N MET A 151 3.53 -15.41 1.23
CA MET A 151 3.06 -16.35 0.23
C MET A 151 4.12 -17.43 -0.05
N HIS A 152 3.68 -18.65 -0.29
CA HIS A 152 4.51 -19.73 -0.82
C HIS A 152 3.93 -20.17 -2.17
N VAL A 153 4.39 -19.54 -3.25
CA VAL A 153 3.95 -19.89 -4.60
C VAL A 153 4.82 -21.00 -5.16
N SER A 154 4.23 -22.20 -5.31
CA SER A 154 4.89 -23.36 -5.92
C SER A 154 4.78 -23.30 -7.44
N GLY A 155 5.44 -22.32 -8.07
CA GLY A 155 5.36 -22.07 -9.51
C GLY A 155 5.84 -20.67 -9.88
N ASP A 156 5.42 -20.20 -11.05
CA ASP A 156 5.76 -18.91 -11.61
C ASP A 156 4.71 -17.85 -11.26
N ILE A 157 5.14 -16.59 -11.06
CA ILE A 157 4.26 -15.44 -10.84
C ILE A 157 4.67 -14.25 -11.70
N ASN A 158 3.68 -13.59 -12.32
CA ASN A 158 3.89 -12.35 -13.05
C ASN A 158 3.05 -11.21 -12.45
N PHE A 159 3.68 -10.04 -12.24
CA PHE A 159 3.11 -8.94 -11.46
C PHE A 159 2.42 -7.86 -12.31
N ASP A 160 2.35 -8.00 -13.63
CA ASP A 160 1.71 -7.00 -14.49
C ASP A 160 0.87 -7.59 -15.65
N LYS A 161 0.94 -8.90 -15.86
CA LYS A 161 0.26 -9.58 -16.99
C LYS A 161 0.48 -8.91 -18.35
N GLY A 162 1.65 -8.28 -18.55
CA GLY A 162 1.97 -7.53 -19.75
C GLY A 162 1.35 -6.12 -19.81
N GLY A 163 0.77 -5.64 -18.71
CA GLY A 163 0.18 -4.32 -18.61
C GLY A 163 1.10 -3.29 -17.95
N TRP A 164 0.76 -2.02 -18.07
CA TRP A 164 1.46 -0.95 -17.37
C TRP A 164 1.10 -0.97 -15.89
N ALA A 165 2.11 -1.09 -15.01
CA ALA A 165 1.97 -1.09 -13.57
C ALA A 165 2.94 -0.08 -12.97
N SER A 166 2.49 0.68 -11.97
CA SER A 166 3.31 1.72 -11.32
C SER A 166 4.09 1.21 -10.12
N GLY A 167 3.88 -0.02 -9.69
CA GLY A 167 4.58 -0.63 -8.58
C GLY A 167 3.73 -1.62 -7.81
N GLY A 168 4.36 -2.33 -6.89
CA GLY A 168 3.71 -3.29 -6.01
C GLY A 168 4.71 -3.79 -5.00
N VAL A 169 4.25 -4.62 -4.07
CA VAL A 169 5.07 -5.11 -2.95
C VAL A 169 4.93 -6.62 -2.78
N LEU A 170 6.09 -7.29 -2.76
CA LEU A 170 6.21 -8.68 -2.33
C LEU A 170 7.05 -8.72 -1.04
N ALA A 171 6.50 -9.29 0.04
CA ALA A 171 7.20 -9.33 1.31
C ALA A 171 7.09 -10.70 1.98
N ASN A 172 8.18 -11.14 2.59
CA ASN A 172 8.26 -12.36 3.41
C ASN A 172 7.67 -13.59 2.70
N SER A 173 8.01 -13.79 1.40
CA SER A 173 7.37 -14.76 0.51
C SER A 173 8.38 -15.64 -0.21
N ILE A 174 7.98 -16.88 -0.52
CA ILE A 174 8.75 -17.82 -1.34
C ILE A 174 8.06 -17.98 -2.70
N ILE A 175 8.80 -17.75 -3.77
CA ILE A 175 8.41 -18.07 -5.14
C ILE A 175 9.38 -19.11 -5.67
N THR A 176 8.96 -20.36 -5.82
CA THR A 176 9.87 -21.46 -6.20
C THR A 176 10.30 -21.40 -7.66
N GLY A 177 9.48 -20.80 -8.51
CA GLY A 177 9.75 -20.61 -9.92
C GLY A 177 10.24 -19.20 -10.25
N ARG A 178 9.76 -18.65 -11.36
CA ARG A 178 10.06 -17.30 -11.82
C ARG A 178 9.10 -16.29 -11.23
N ALA A 179 9.64 -15.16 -10.84
CA ALA A 179 8.87 -13.97 -10.48
C ALA A 179 9.26 -12.83 -11.42
N GLY A 180 8.32 -12.00 -11.86
CA GLY A 180 8.74 -10.93 -12.73
C GLY A 180 7.66 -10.00 -13.25
N LEU A 181 8.14 -9.04 -14.04
CA LEU A 181 7.38 -8.01 -14.72
C LEU A 181 7.62 -8.10 -16.22
N THR A 182 6.63 -7.77 -17.02
CA THR A 182 6.78 -7.65 -18.49
C THR A 182 7.07 -6.20 -18.86
N SER A 183 6.20 -5.28 -18.47
CA SER A 183 6.28 -3.85 -18.77
C SER A 183 6.11 -2.95 -17.54
N GLY A 184 6.00 -3.55 -16.35
CA GLY A 184 5.86 -2.83 -15.09
C GLY A 184 7.03 -1.88 -14.83
N GLN A 185 6.73 -0.71 -14.30
CA GLN A 185 7.67 0.39 -14.16
C GLN A 185 8.58 0.20 -12.97
N GLN A 186 8.01 -0.10 -11.81
CA GLN A 186 8.68 -0.17 -10.51
C GLN A 186 8.21 -1.39 -9.72
N TRP A 187 9.03 -1.89 -8.82
CA TRP A 187 8.65 -3.01 -7.96
C TRP A 187 9.53 -3.09 -6.72
N PHE A 188 8.91 -3.41 -5.59
CA PHE A 188 9.59 -3.60 -4.32
C PHE A 188 9.46 -5.04 -3.80
N THR A 189 10.58 -5.64 -3.40
CA THR A 189 10.60 -6.95 -2.74
C THR A 189 11.48 -6.90 -1.50
N ARG A 190 10.99 -7.41 -0.38
CA ARG A 190 11.81 -7.55 0.83
C ARG A 190 11.67 -8.94 1.49
N ASN A 191 12.73 -9.38 2.14
CA ASN A 191 12.76 -10.60 2.97
C ASN A 191 12.06 -11.80 2.29
N SER A 192 12.42 -12.08 1.04
CA SER A 192 11.78 -13.12 0.24
C SER A 192 12.81 -14.06 -0.38
N GLU A 193 12.35 -15.18 -0.89
CA GLU A 193 13.15 -16.15 -1.62
C GLU A 193 12.54 -16.35 -3.01
N ILE A 194 13.32 -16.16 -4.07
CA ILE A 194 12.88 -16.19 -5.46
C ILE A 194 13.75 -17.14 -6.24
N GLY A 195 13.16 -18.08 -7.00
CA GLY A 195 13.92 -18.97 -7.86
C GLY A 195 14.65 -18.23 -8.98
N GLN A 196 13.96 -17.31 -9.64
CA GLN A 196 14.56 -16.43 -10.66
C GLN A 196 13.70 -15.17 -10.81
N TRP A 197 14.34 -14.01 -10.99
CA TRP A 197 13.64 -12.77 -11.38
C TRP A 197 13.75 -12.51 -12.87
N GLU A 198 12.66 -12.05 -13.50
CA GLU A 198 12.64 -11.67 -14.92
C GLU A 198 12.01 -10.28 -15.14
N GLY A 199 12.60 -9.50 -16.01
CA GLY A 199 12.04 -8.27 -16.56
C GLY A 199 11.92 -7.09 -15.59
N GLY A 200 11.03 -6.17 -15.98
CA GLY A 200 10.78 -4.87 -15.33
C GLY A 200 11.54 -3.72 -15.99
N ASN A 201 11.04 -2.49 -15.81
CA ASN A 201 11.53 -1.33 -16.58
C ASN A 201 12.59 -0.51 -15.84
N TRP A 202 12.21 0.33 -14.85
CA TRP A 202 13.12 1.38 -14.47
C TRP A 202 13.36 1.60 -12.95
N ASN A 203 12.72 0.86 -12.07
CA ASN A 203 13.07 0.88 -10.64
C ASN A 203 12.63 -0.40 -9.93
N ARG A 204 13.57 -1.28 -9.63
CA ARG A 204 13.33 -2.52 -8.88
C ARG A 204 14.25 -2.59 -7.70
N VAL A 205 13.69 -2.74 -6.51
CA VAL A 205 14.45 -2.75 -5.26
C VAL A 205 14.22 -4.05 -4.51
N PHE A 206 15.32 -4.67 -4.10
CA PHE A 206 15.35 -5.93 -3.37
C PHE A 206 16.11 -5.75 -2.06
N VAL A 207 15.45 -5.98 -0.92
CA VAL A 207 16.05 -5.84 0.41
C VAL A 207 15.99 -7.18 1.15
N GLY A 208 17.13 -7.78 1.44
CA GLY A 208 17.20 -9.07 2.11
C GLY A 208 16.53 -10.20 1.31
N VAL A 209 16.68 -10.20 -0.02
CA VAL A 209 16.06 -11.18 -0.91
C VAL A 209 17.07 -12.21 -1.38
N LYS A 210 16.81 -13.49 -1.12
CA LYS A 210 17.57 -14.59 -1.72
C LYS A 210 17.08 -14.84 -3.15
N GLY A 211 17.99 -14.93 -4.11
CA GLY A 211 17.68 -15.04 -5.53
C GLY A 211 17.27 -13.72 -6.18
N ALA A 212 17.62 -12.58 -5.58
CA ALA A 212 17.55 -11.29 -6.24
C ALA A 212 18.41 -11.30 -7.52
N PRO A 213 18.01 -10.51 -8.55
CA PRO A 213 18.86 -10.36 -9.74
C PRO A 213 20.16 -9.64 -9.41
N ASP A 214 21.19 -9.84 -10.25
CA ASP A 214 22.43 -9.09 -10.12
C ASP A 214 22.18 -7.58 -10.29
N GLU A 215 22.79 -6.78 -9.42
CA GLU A 215 22.80 -5.34 -9.55
C GLU A 215 23.74 -4.93 -10.68
N ASN A 216 23.25 -4.20 -11.65
CA ASN A 216 24.03 -3.67 -12.77
C ASN A 216 23.46 -2.31 -13.19
N TRP A 217 23.48 -1.36 -12.26
CA TRP A 217 23.04 0.01 -12.49
C TRP A 217 24.05 0.79 -13.34
N PRO A 218 23.65 1.62 -14.32
CA PRO A 218 22.27 1.90 -14.76
C PRO A 218 21.77 0.97 -15.89
N GLU A 219 22.58 0.06 -16.42
CA GLU A 219 22.22 -0.81 -17.55
C GLU A 219 20.99 -1.67 -17.24
N THR A 220 20.92 -2.15 -16.01
CA THR A 220 19.72 -2.81 -15.46
C THR A 220 19.33 -2.08 -14.18
N PRO A 221 18.22 -1.31 -14.17
CA PRO A 221 17.88 -0.49 -13.01
C PRO A 221 17.32 -1.33 -11.86
N VAL A 222 18.22 -2.00 -11.19
CA VAL A 222 18.04 -2.86 -10.02
C VAL A 222 18.88 -2.33 -8.88
N THR A 223 18.31 -2.29 -7.69
CA THR A 223 18.97 -1.95 -6.43
C THR A 223 18.87 -3.14 -5.49
N VAL A 224 19.97 -3.66 -5.00
CA VAL A 224 20.01 -4.81 -4.10
C VAL A 224 20.66 -4.43 -2.77
N ILE A 225 19.95 -4.64 -1.68
CA ILE A 225 20.44 -4.48 -0.32
C ILE A 225 20.45 -5.86 0.35
N GLU A 226 21.62 -6.28 0.81
CA GLU A 226 21.88 -7.65 1.26
C GLU A 226 20.93 -8.09 2.40
N SER A 227 20.63 -7.19 3.33
CA SER A 227 19.76 -7.47 4.46
C SER A 227 18.90 -6.28 4.87
N ALA A 228 17.71 -6.54 5.43
CA ALA A 228 16.92 -5.54 6.11
C ALA A 228 17.56 -5.23 7.47
N PRO A 229 18.01 -3.98 7.73
CA PRO A 229 18.74 -3.67 8.97
C PRO A 229 17.90 -3.81 10.22
N VAL A 230 16.63 -3.46 10.16
CA VAL A 230 15.64 -3.64 11.24
C VAL A 230 14.27 -3.83 10.62
N ILE A 231 13.57 -4.88 11.00
CA ILE A 231 12.21 -5.15 10.54
C ILE A 231 11.40 -5.82 11.65
N ARG A 232 10.13 -5.52 11.71
CA ARG A 232 9.08 -6.34 12.30
C ARG A 232 8.11 -6.68 11.20
N ASP A 233 7.79 -7.95 10.98
CA ASP A 233 6.77 -8.30 10.01
C ASP A 233 5.37 -7.95 10.53
N LYS A 234 4.44 -7.79 9.59
CA LYS A 234 3.06 -7.44 9.87
C LYS A 234 2.40 -8.52 10.75
N PRO A 235 1.70 -8.16 11.84
CA PRO A 235 0.89 -9.12 12.59
C PRO A 235 -0.26 -9.64 11.73
N PHE A 236 -0.65 -10.89 11.95
CA PHE A 236 -1.70 -11.54 11.18
C PHE A 236 -2.63 -12.38 12.04
N LEU A 237 -3.90 -12.47 11.60
CA LEU A 237 -4.89 -13.34 12.22
C LEU A 237 -4.55 -14.80 11.93
N THR A 238 -4.68 -15.67 12.94
CA THR A 238 -4.48 -17.11 12.81
C THR A 238 -5.60 -17.88 13.50
N TYR A 239 -5.76 -19.14 13.11
CA TYR A 239 -6.75 -20.04 13.68
C TYR A 239 -6.14 -21.43 13.94
N ASP A 240 -6.44 -21.97 15.09
CA ASP A 240 -6.13 -23.34 15.47
C ASP A 240 -7.40 -24.04 15.98
N HIS A 241 -7.57 -25.32 15.67
CA HIS A 241 -8.79 -26.06 16.01
C HIS A 241 -9.03 -26.18 17.52
N ASP A 242 -7.97 -26.26 18.30
CA ASP A 242 -8.06 -26.46 19.76
C ASP A 242 -8.13 -25.14 20.52
N SER A 243 -7.38 -24.13 20.08
CA SER A 243 -7.26 -22.83 20.78
C SER A 243 -8.08 -21.69 20.16
N GLY A 244 -8.64 -21.89 18.95
CA GLY A 244 -9.46 -20.90 18.25
C GLY A 244 -8.64 -19.80 17.57
N TYR A 245 -9.21 -18.58 17.50
CA TYR A 245 -8.58 -17.44 16.85
C TYR A 245 -7.58 -16.74 17.75
N ALA A 246 -6.46 -16.33 17.17
CA ALA A 246 -5.46 -15.48 17.81
C ALA A 246 -4.83 -14.55 16.76
N VAL A 247 -4.09 -13.55 17.20
CA VAL A 247 -3.22 -12.76 16.33
C VAL A 247 -1.77 -13.11 16.65
N PHE A 248 -1.02 -13.53 15.65
CA PHE A 248 0.42 -13.70 15.77
C PHE A 248 1.09 -12.35 15.57
N VAL A 249 1.95 -11.98 16.51
CA VAL A 249 2.72 -10.73 16.50
C VAL A 249 4.19 -11.07 16.40
N PRO A 250 4.83 -10.86 15.23
CA PRO A 250 6.26 -11.10 15.06
C PRO A 250 7.11 -10.18 15.94
N GLU A 251 8.26 -10.69 16.39
CA GLU A 251 9.29 -9.90 17.06
C GLU A 251 10.10 -9.06 16.07
N VAL A 252 10.75 -8.01 16.57
CA VAL A 252 11.72 -7.23 15.82
C VAL A 252 12.92 -8.09 15.48
N GLN A 253 13.35 -8.01 14.23
CA GLN A 253 14.51 -8.70 13.71
C GLN A 253 15.52 -7.69 13.16
N HIS A 254 16.79 -8.03 13.19
CA HIS A 254 17.88 -7.21 12.69
C HIS A 254 18.71 -7.96 11.68
N HIS A 255 19.16 -7.26 10.62
CA HIS A 255 20.03 -7.79 9.57
C HIS A 255 19.51 -9.08 8.95
N THR A 256 18.21 -9.10 8.58
CA THR A 256 17.53 -10.30 8.07
C THR A 256 17.53 -10.39 6.56
N SER A 257 17.58 -11.63 6.07
CA SER A 257 17.40 -11.97 4.65
C SER A 257 16.59 -13.27 4.51
N GLY A 258 15.86 -13.42 3.40
CA GLY A 258 14.91 -14.52 3.21
C GLY A 258 13.69 -14.40 4.12
N VAL A 259 12.85 -15.43 4.10
CA VAL A 259 11.60 -15.46 4.86
C VAL A 259 11.81 -15.79 6.34
N SER A 260 10.94 -15.27 7.22
CA SER A 260 11.01 -15.47 8.66
C SER A 260 10.39 -16.80 9.13
N TRP A 261 9.53 -17.41 8.34
CA TRP A 261 8.65 -18.52 8.74
C TRP A 261 9.06 -19.92 8.23
N ASN A 262 10.12 -20.02 7.42
CA ASN A 262 10.48 -21.25 6.68
C ASN A 262 10.80 -22.47 7.58
N GLU A 263 11.31 -22.25 8.79
CA GLU A 263 11.69 -23.33 9.71
C GLU A 263 10.62 -23.61 10.80
N GLY A 264 9.46 -22.98 10.71
CA GLY A 264 8.36 -23.14 11.68
C GLY A 264 8.63 -22.54 13.09
N ASN A 265 9.73 -21.81 13.25
CA ASN A 265 10.15 -21.18 14.49
C ASN A 265 10.25 -19.65 14.36
N GLU A 266 9.28 -19.03 13.72
CA GLU A 266 9.25 -17.56 13.63
C GLU A 266 9.17 -16.94 15.03
N PRO A 267 10.11 -16.04 15.40
CA PRO A 267 10.05 -15.35 16.67
C PRO A 267 8.83 -14.44 16.76
N GLY A 268 8.04 -14.60 17.80
CA GLY A 268 6.80 -13.84 18.00
C GLY A 268 5.95 -14.39 19.14
N LYS A 269 4.78 -13.82 19.27
CA LYS A 269 3.80 -14.23 20.30
C LYS A 269 2.40 -14.33 19.71
N LEU A 270 1.62 -15.27 20.22
CA LEU A 270 0.19 -15.36 20.00
C LEU A 270 -0.54 -14.54 21.04
N ILE A 271 -1.44 -13.66 20.60
CA ILE A 271 -2.35 -12.91 21.46
C ILE A 271 -3.75 -13.47 21.21
N PRO A 272 -4.40 -14.05 22.25
CA PRO A 272 -5.76 -14.59 22.11
C PRO A 272 -6.75 -13.54 21.63
N LEU A 273 -7.76 -13.95 20.84
CA LEU A 273 -8.76 -13.03 20.33
C LEU A 273 -9.55 -12.31 21.46
N ASP A 274 -9.69 -12.94 22.62
CA ASP A 274 -10.33 -12.36 23.79
C ASP A 274 -9.65 -11.08 24.30
N ASP A 275 -8.38 -10.87 23.99
CA ASP A 275 -7.64 -9.63 24.31
C ASP A 275 -7.89 -8.51 23.30
N PHE A 276 -8.59 -8.79 22.23
CA PHE A 276 -8.97 -7.80 21.21
C PHE A 276 -10.41 -7.31 21.40
N TYR A 277 -10.62 -6.05 21.09
CA TYR A 277 -11.93 -5.50 20.80
C TYR A 277 -12.16 -5.59 19.29
N ILE A 278 -13.24 -6.25 18.87
CA ILE A 278 -13.61 -6.38 17.46
C ILE A 278 -14.62 -5.28 17.15
N ALA A 279 -14.15 -4.24 16.48
CA ALA A 279 -14.97 -3.10 16.10
C ALA A 279 -15.67 -3.32 14.75
N SER A 280 -16.87 -2.78 14.64
CA SER A 280 -17.68 -2.75 13.41
C SER A 280 -18.21 -1.35 13.17
N ASP A 281 -18.08 -0.84 11.94
CA ASP A 281 -18.58 0.46 11.50
C ASP A 281 -20.10 0.66 11.74
N LYS A 282 -20.85 -0.43 11.83
CA LYS A 282 -22.31 -0.41 12.07
C LYS A 282 -22.72 -0.28 13.55
N LYS A 283 -21.79 -0.54 14.47
CA LYS A 283 -22.07 -0.62 15.91
C LYS A 283 -21.22 0.32 16.74
N ASP A 284 -20.04 0.66 16.23
CA ASP A 284 -19.02 1.36 16.99
C ASP A 284 -18.76 2.75 16.43
N ASP A 285 -18.56 3.68 17.34
CA ASP A 285 -18.07 5.03 17.10
C ASP A 285 -16.67 5.21 17.70
N ALA A 286 -16.07 6.36 17.50
CA ALA A 286 -14.76 6.67 18.06
C ALA A 286 -14.73 6.55 19.59
N ALA A 287 -15.83 6.86 20.29
CA ALA A 287 -15.88 6.83 21.76
C ALA A 287 -15.84 5.38 22.29
N SER A 288 -16.59 4.45 21.70
CA SER A 288 -16.60 3.03 22.06
C SER A 288 -15.27 2.38 21.79
N ILE A 289 -14.67 2.63 20.64
CA ILE A 289 -13.33 2.13 20.26
C ILE A 289 -12.27 2.68 21.21
N ASN A 290 -12.27 3.99 21.47
CA ASN A 290 -11.34 4.62 22.40
C ASN A 290 -11.52 4.10 23.85
N TYR A 291 -12.73 3.76 24.26
CA TYR A 291 -12.96 3.13 25.58
C TYR A 291 -12.26 1.77 25.66
N ALA A 292 -12.39 0.93 24.63
CA ALA A 292 -11.71 -0.37 24.58
C ALA A 292 -10.18 -0.22 24.60
N LEU A 293 -9.62 0.68 23.79
CA LEU A 293 -8.19 0.96 23.74
C LEU A 293 -7.66 1.45 25.10
N ARG A 294 -8.37 2.38 25.76
CA ARG A 294 -8.00 2.86 27.11
C ARG A 294 -8.10 1.77 28.18
N SER A 295 -8.95 0.76 27.97
CA SER A 295 -9.07 -0.40 28.87
C SER A 295 -7.96 -1.44 28.67
N GLY A 296 -7.00 -1.19 27.76
CA GLY A 296 -5.87 -2.06 27.47
C GLY A 296 -6.17 -3.16 26.46
N LYS A 297 -7.30 -3.11 25.75
CA LYS A 297 -7.58 -4.04 24.65
C LYS A 297 -6.76 -3.69 23.41
N HIS A 298 -6.35 -4.71 22.68
CA HIS A 298 -5.96 -4.59 21.27
C HIS A 298 -7.22 -4.34 20.42
N LEU A 299 -7.06 -4.00 19.14
CA LEU A 299 -8.16 -3.65 18.26
C LEU A 299 -8.11 -4.45 16.95
N ILE A 300 -9.23 -5.06 16.58
CA ILE A 300 -9.49 -5.50 15.21
C ILE A 300 -10.55 -4.57 14.62
N LEU A 301 -10.23 -3.93 13.49
CA LEU A 301 -11.18 -3.18 12.68
C LEU A 301 -11.70 -4.11 11.57
N THR A 302 -13.00 -4.40 11.57
CA THR A 302 -13.61 -5.22 10.52
C THR A 302 -13.87 -4.39 9.25
N PRO A 303 -14.07 -5.02 8.08
CA PRO A 303 -14.28 -4.30 6.83
C PRO A 303 -15.47 -3.35 6.89
N GLY A 304 -15.23 -2.06 6.69
CA GLY A 304 -16.25 -1.01 6.75
C GLY A 304 -15.66 0.39 6.67
N ILE A 305 -16.54 1.40 6.74
CA ILE A 305 -16.17 2.81 6.77
C ILE A 305 -16.56 3.40 8.13
N TYR A 306 -15.56 3.83 8.89
CA TYR A 306 -15.69 4.36 10.24
C TYR A 306 -15.65 5.88 10.23
N GLU A 307 -16.78 6.52 10.42
CA GLU A 307 -16.88 7.98 10.57
C GLU A 307 -16.50 8.39 11.99
N LEU A 308 -15.41 9.16 12.13
CA LEU A 308 -14.81 9.48 13.42
C LEU A 308 -15.04 10.94 13.81
N GLY A 309 -15.90 11.18 14.80
CA GLY A 309 -16.10 12.51 15.38
C GLY A 309 -14.97 12.99 16.31
N GLU A 310 -14.06 12.10 16.67
CA GLU A 310 -12.81 12.34 17.39
C GLU A 310 -11.77 11.31 16.92
N GLU A 311 -10.50 11.56 17.17
CA GLU A 311 -9.42 10.66 16.79
C GLU A 311 -9.44 9.33 17.57
N LEU A 312 -9.05 8.23 16.93
CA LEU A 312 -8.69 7.00 17.63
C LEU A 312 -7.31 7.17 18.27
N ARG A 313 -7.22 6.93 19.59
CA ARG A 313 -6.02 7.15 20.38
C ARG A 313 -5.40 5.82 20.83
N VAL A 314 -4.23 5.49 20.28
CA VAL A 314 -3.47 4.31 20.66
C VAL A 314 -2.33 4.73 21.58
N SER A 315 -2.42 4.43 22.87
CA SER A 315 -1.51 4.96 23.89
C SER A 315 -0.78 3.92 24.74
N HIS A 316 -1.32 2.70 24.86
CA HIS A 316 -0.69 1.67 25.67
C HIS A 316 0.45 0.98 24.91
N PRO A 317 1.58 0.67 25.56
CA PRO A 317 2.67 -0.09 24.95
C PRO A 317 2.17 -1.42 24.37
N ASN A 318 2.78 -1.85 23.27
CA ASN A 318 2.48 -3.12 22.61
C ASN A 318 1.03 -3.30 22.13
N THR A 319 0.26 -2.22 22.04
CA THR A 319 -1.09 -2.29 21.47
C THR A 319 -1.01 -2.61 19.97
N VAL A 320 -1.81 -3.58 19.54
CA VAL A 320 -1.98 -3.95 18.13
C VAL A 320 -3.32 -3.44 17.64
N VAL A 321 -3.30 -2.70 16.53
CA VAL A 321 -4.48 -2.35 15.73
C VAL A 321 -4.35 -3.07 14.39
N LEU A 322 -5.23 -4.04 14.14
CA LEU A 322 -5.23 -4.86 12.93
C LEU A 322 -6.52 -4.61 12.13
N GLY A 323 -6.39 -4.13 10.92
CA GLY A 323 -7.48 -4.02 9.96
C GLY A 323 -7.64 -5.29 9.12
N LEU A 324 -8.87 -5.72 8.94
CA LEU A 324 -9.27 -6.79 8.03
C LEU A 324 -10.06 -6.20 6.85
N GLY A 325 -9.65 -6.50 5.62
CA GLY A 325 -10.37 -6.05 4.42
C GLY A 325 -10.36 -4.54 4.21
N LEU A 326 -9.26 -3.86 4.57
CA LEU A 326 -9.05 -2.42 4.32
C LEU A 326 -10.11 -1.51 4.99
N PRO A 327 -10.34 -1.61 6.32
CA PRO A 327 -11.21 -0.68 7.02
C PRO A 327 -10.73 0.75 6.81
N THR A 328 -11.68 1.64 6.55
CA THR A 328 -11.37 3.03 6.21
C THR A 328 -11.88 3.97 7.31
N LEU A 329 -10.98 4.78 7.84
CA LEU A 329 -11.27 5.77 8.89
C LEU A 329 -11.46 7.15 8.25
N ILE A 330 -12.56 7.84 8.57
CA ILE A 330 -12.87 9.18 8.05
C ILE A 330 -13.09 10.15 9.20
N PRO A 331 -12.20 11.11 9.47
CA PRO A 331 -12.44 12.15 10.45
C PRO A 331 -13.53 13.12 9.95
N THR A 332 -14.53 13.42 10.79
CA THR A 332 -15.71 14.20 10.37
C THR A 332 -15.72 15.64 10.88
N ARG A 333 -14.76 16.05 11.74
CA ARG A 333 -14.72 17.36 12.39
C ARG A 333 -13.39 18.08 12.25
N GLY A 334 -12.59 17.75 11.22
CA GLY A 334 -11.24 18.31 11.07
C GLY A 334 -10.22 17.78 12.09
N ASN A 335 -10.59 16.74 12.83
CA ASN A 335 -9.70 16.02 13.74
C ASN A 335 -8.76 15.09 12.94
N SER A 336 -7.71 14.59 13.57
CA SER A 336 -6.96 13.45 13.04
C SER A 336 -7.85 12.20 13.08
N ALA A 337 -7.62 11.24 12.18
CA ALA A 337 -8.27 9.94 12.25
C ALA A 337 -7.59 9.06 13.31
N LEU A 338 -6.24 9.11 13.37
CA LEU A 338 -5.45 8.24 14.23
C LEU A 338 -4.34 9.02 14.92
N LYS A 339 -4.23 8.89 16.24
CA LYS A 339 -3.13 9.39 17.06
C LYS A 339 -2.45 8.27 17.83
N ILE A 340 -1.21 8.00 17.44
CA ILE A 340 -0.35 7.01 18.09
C ILE A 340 0.57 7.75 19.05
N GLN A 341 0.51 7.38 20.32
CA GLN A 341 1.34 8.01 21.36
C GLN A 341 2.79 7.52 21.30
N ASP A 342 3.68 8.24 21.97
CA ASP A 342 5.09 7.89 22.11
C ASP A 342 5.31 6.68 23.06
N SER A 343 4.65 5.56 22.78
CA SER A 343 4.77 4.31 23.54
C SER A 343 5.44 3.24 22.71
N GLU A 344 6.28 2.42 23.34
CA GLU A 344 6.99 1.35 22.66
C GLU A 344 6.06 0.27 22.10
N GLY A 345 6.46 -0.37 21.01
CA GLY A 345 5.86 -1.57 20.47
C GLY A 345 4.44 -1.45 19.97
N ILE A 346 3.89 -0.23 19.79
CA ILE A 346 2.59 -0.05 19.16
C ILE A 346 2.67 -0.49 17.69
N ILE A 347 1.66 -1.23 17.23
CA ILE A 347 1.58 -1.73 15.87
C ILE A 347 0.24 -1.31 15.25
N ILE A 348 0.29 -0.68 14.09
CA ILE A 348 -0.88 -0.38 13.25
C ILE A 348 -0.72 -1.11 11.93
N ALA A 349 -1.70 -1.90 11.53
CA ALA A 349 -1.58 -2.73 10.34
C ALA A 349 -2.89 -2.80 9.53
N GLY A 350 -2.80 -2.63 8.20
CA GLY A 350 -3.90 -2.86 7.27
C GLY A 350 -5.03 -1.84 7.37
N VAL A 351 -4.73 -0.56 7.60
CA VAL A 351 -5.72 0.51 7.81
C VAL A 351 -5.63 1.55 6.71
N MET A 352 -6.78 1.99 6.24
CA MET A 352 -6.93 3.09 5.28
C MET A 352 -7.54 4.31 5.98
N VAL A 353 -7.08 5.51 5.62
CA VAL A 353 -7.61 6.78 6.12
C VAL A 353 -8.00 7.67 4.95
N ASP A 354 -9.25 8.10 4.90
CA ASP A 354 -9.73 9.11 3.97
C ASP A 354 -9.85 10.47 4.66
N ALA A 355 -9.45 11.53 4.00
CA ALA A 355 -9.71 12.87 4.49
C ALA A 355 -11.21 13.17 4.50
N GLY A 356 -11.70 13.75 5.60
CA GLY A 356 -13.10 14.21 5.72
C GLY A 356 -13.36 15.53 5.00
N LEU A 357 -14.63 15.93 4.93
CA LEU A 357 -15.06 17.19 4.31
C LEU A 357 -14.59 18.45 5.07
N GLN A 358 -14.24 18.33 6.35
CA GLN A 358 -13.62 19.38 7.12
C GLN A 358 -12.12 19.15 7.15
N GLU A 359 -11.35 20.17 6.79
CA GLU A 359 -9.88 20.06 6.70
C GLU A 359 -9.26 19.60 8.03
N SER A 360 -8.48 18.54 7.96
CA SER A 360 -7.63 18.07 9.06
C SER A 360 -6.23 18.69 8.94
N GLY A 361 -5.62 19.04 10.07
CA GLY A 361 -4.21 19.44 10.08
C GLY A 361 -3.31 18.28 9.68
N VAL A 362 -3.48 17.13 10.35
CA VAL A 362 -2.79 15.87 10.07
C VAL A 362 -3.81 14.74 10.20
N LEU A 363 -3.82 13.80 9.26
CA LEU A 363 -4.73 12.65 9.32
C LEU A 363 -4.23 11.55 10.26
N ILE A 364 -2.92 11.27 10.23
CA ILE A 364 -2.29 10.22 11.04
C ILE A 364 -1.08 10.83 11.77
N GLU A 365 -1.12 10.88 13.10
CA GLU A 365 -0.04 11.39 13.92
C GLU A 365 0.65 10.26 14.70
N VAL A 366 1.98 10.16 14.59
CA VAL A 366 2.81 9.19 15.31
C VAL A 366 3.76 9.93 16.24
N GLY A 367 3.48 9.92 17.53
CA GLY A 367 4.13 10.79 18.50
C GLY A 367 3.61 12.23 18.44
N LYS A 368 3.69 12.93 19.56
CA LYS A 368 3.19 14.30 19.65
C LYS A 368 4.23 15.34 19.22
N ASN A 369 5.47 15.14 19.67
CA ASN A 369 6.59 16.01 19.39
C ASN A 369 7.87 15.17 19.34
N LYS A 370 8.88 15.64 18.62
CA LYS A 370 10.21 15.04 18.68
C LYS A 370 10.71 15.00 20.14
N ASN A 371 11.23 13.87 20.56
CA ASN A 371 11.79 13.66 21.89
C ASN A 371 12.99 12.71 21.80
N ASP A 372 13.74 12.57 22.90
CA ASP A 372 14.94 11.72 22.98
C ASP A 372 14.67 10.31 23.47
N ILE A 373 13.41 9.83 23.43
CA ILE A 373 13.07 8.47 23.88
C ILE A 373 13.57 7.48 22.84
N ASP A 374 14.47 6.60 23.24
CA ASP A 374 14.94 5.46 22.45
C ASP A 374 13.98 4.28 22.59
N ARG A 375 13.53 3.76 21.44
CA ARG A 375 12.65 2.59 21.32
C ARG A 375 13.25 1.55 20.37
N SER A 376 14.58 1.56 20.18
CA SER A 376 15.26 0.69 19.22
C SER A 376 15.00 -0.79 19.46
N ASP A 377 14.84 -1.21 20.73
CA ASP A 377 14.54 -2.60 21.10
C ASP A 377 13.09 -3.00 20.80
N ASN A 378 12.17 -2.04 20.78
CA ASN A 378 10.74 -2.29 20.58
C ASN A 378 10.07 -1.11 19.85
N PRO A 379 10.40 -0.88 18.58
CA PRO A 379 9.92 0.25 17.79
C PRO A 379 8.41 0.23 17.58
N ILE A 380 7.84 1.40 17.31
CA ILE A 380 6.50 1.53 16.72
C ILE A 380 6.58 0.98 15.30
N SER A 381 5.58 0.21 14.87
CA SER A 381 5.56 -0.39 13.55
C SER A 381 4.24 -0.14 12.83
N LEU A 382 4.33 0.33 11.59
CA LEU A 382 3.20 0.70 10.76
C LEU A 382 3.25 -0.13 9.47
N HIS A 383 2.20 -0.89 9.18
CA HIS A 383 2.18 -1.81 8.04
C HIS A 383 0.95 -1.60 7.18
N ASP A 384 1.12 -1.60 5.84
CA ASP A 384 0.01 -1.46 4.90
C ASP A 384 -0.92 -0.29 5.30
N LEU A 385 -0.32 0.89 5.50
CA LEU A 385 -1.00 2.09 5.93
C LEU A 385 -1.25 2.99 4.73
N TYR A 386 -2.51 3.27 4.47
CA TYR A 386 -2.93 4.02 3.29
C TYR A 386 -3.66 5.29 3.68
N CYS A 387 -3.43 6.35 2.93
CA CYS A 387 -4.08 7.63 3.13
C CYS A 387 -4.56 8.19 1.80
N ARG A 388 -5.79 8.70 1.79
CA ARG A 388 -6.40 9.25 0.59
C ARG A 388 -7.04 10.62 0.85
N ILE A 389 -6.71 11.61 0.02
CA ILE A 389 -7.25 12.96 0.07
C ILE A 389 -7.96 13.26 -1.24
N GLY A 390 -9.29 13.26 -1.24
CA GLY A 390 -10.11 13.24 -2.47
C GLY A 390 -10.34 11.82 -2.99
N GLY A 391 -10.91 11.70 -4.18
CA GLY A 391 -11.21 10.44 -4.86
C GLY A 391 -12.56 9.85 -4.48
N ALA A 392 -12.74 9.31 -3.28
CA ALA A 392 -14.04 8.81 -2.83
C ALA A 392 -14.98 9.93 -2.37
N LEU A 393 -14.44 10.97 -1.74
CA LEU A 393 -15.16 12.16 -1.33
C LEU A 393 -14.27 13.40 -1.47
N ALA A 394 -14.85 14.60 -1.51
CA ALA A 394 -14.10 15.85 -1.63
C ALA A 394 -13.47 16.24 -0.27
N GLY A 395 -12.58 15.36 0.25
CA GLY A 395 -11.90 15.55 1.52
C GLY A 395 -10.64 16.39 1.39
N THR A 396 -10.25 17.04 2.50
CA THR A 396 -9.06 17.89 2.58
C THR A 396 -8.27 17.65 3.86
N ALA A 397 -6.95 17.69 3.75
CA ALA A 397 -6.05 17.66 4.89
C ALA A 397 -4.69 18.29 4.50
N LYS A 398 -4.02 18.95 5.45
CA LYS A 398 -2.71 19.53 5.15
C LYS A 398 -1.63 18.49 5.00
N THR A 399 -1.68 17.43 5.83
CA THR A 399 -0.69 16.35 5.82
C THR A 399 -1.39 15.00 6.04
N CYS A 400 -0.98 13.98 5.28
CA CYS A 400 -1.46 12.62 5.49
C CYS A 400 -0.88 11.99 6.76
N LEU A 401 0.44 11.86 6.81
CA LEU A 401 1.16 11.16 7.88
C LEU A 401 2.28 12.03 8.43
N GLU A 402 2.30 12.23 9.74
CA GLU A 402 3.38 12.90 10.46
C GLU A 402 3.97 11.98 11.51
N ILE A 403 5.28 11.70 11.41
CA ILE A 403 6.04 10.84 12.33
C ILE A 403 6.97 11.71 13.16
N ASN A 404 6.58 11.94 14.42
CA ASN A 404 7.37 12.70 15.40
C ASN A 404 8.16 11.79 16.35
N ALA A 405 7.73 10.52 16.49
CA ALA A 405 8.38 9.55 17.34
C ALA A 405 9.68 9.02 16.71
N ASN A 406 10.68 8.74 17.55
CA ASN A 406 11.91 8.07 17.13
C ASN A 406 11.69 6.56 16.98
N ASN A 407 12.58 5.87 16.24
CA ASN A 407 12.60 4.42 16.10
C ASN A 407 11.26 3.88 15.57
N VAL A 408 10.79 4.39 14.44
CA VAL A 408 9.56 3.91 13.79
C VAL A 408 9.94 3.07 12.57
N ILE A 409 9.29 1.93 12.43
CA ILE A 409 9.35 1.09 11.23
C ILE A 409 8.08 1.34 10.42
N GLY A 410 8.22 1.81 9.19
CA GLY A 410 7.17 1.87 8.18
C GLY A 410 7.37 0.74 7.17
N ASP A 411 6.32 0.01 6.83
CA ASP A 411 6.39 -1.11 5.92
C ASP A 411 5.18 -1.12 4.98
N HIS A 412 5.38 -0.53 3.82
CA HIS A 412 4.42 -0.30 2.77
C HIS A 412 3.37 0.76 3.10
N PHE A 413 3.59 1.95 2.55
CA PHE A 413 2.66 3.07 2.60
C PHE A 413 2.24 3.49 1.20
N TRP A 414 0.97 3.83 1.02
CA TRP A 414 0.52 4.66 -0.10
C TRP A 414 -0.23 5.88 0.41
N LEU A 415 0.40 7.04 0.24
CA LEU A 415 -0.12 8.34 0.61
C LEU A 415 -0.49 9.07 -0.70
N TRP A 416 -1.78 9.27 -0.91
CA TRP A 416 -2.30 9.70 -2.19
C TRP A 416 -3.22 10.93 -2.08
N ARG A 417 -2.79 12.03 -2.64
CA ARG A 417 -3.70 13.11 -2.98
C ARG A 417 -4.32 12.76 -4.32
N ALA A 418 -5.63 12.49 -4.34
CA ALA A 418 -6.30 11.97 -5.54
C ALA A 418 -6.14 12.93 -6.74
N ASP A 419 -5.72 12.37 -7.86
CA ASP A 419 -5.64 13.03 -9.15
C ASP A 419 -6.90 12.79 -10.01
N HIS A 420 -7.81 11.93 -9.55
CA HIS A 420 -9.10 11.64 -10.17
C HIS A 420 -10.14 11.21 -9.13
N GLY A 421 -11.40 11.11 -9.56
CA GLY A 421 -12.53 10.80 -8.68
C GLY A 421 -13.22 12.04 -8.11
N THR A 422 -13.98 11.88 -7.03
CA THR A 422 -14.74 12.95 -6.40
C THR A 422 -13.84 13.95 -5.69
N GLY A 423 -13.95 15.22 -6.05
CA GLY A 423 -13.17 16.31 -5.42
C GLY A 423 -11.70 16.34 -5.80
N ALA A 424 -11.28 15.62 -6.84
CA ALA A 424 -9.92 15.70 -7.35
C ALA A 424 -9.76 16.93 -8.26
N ASP A 425 -9.11 17.98 -7.73
CA ASP A 425 -8.84 19.23 -8.42
C ASP A 425 -7.79 20.03 -7.65
N TRP A 426 -7.02 20.89 -8.35
CA TRP A 426 -5.97 21.70 -7.72
C TRP A 426 -6.45 22.53 -6.53
N GLU A 427 -7.68 23.08 -6.61
CA GLU A 427 -8.25 23.97 -5.60
C GLU A 427 -9.19 23.26 -4.60
N ILE A 428 -9.55 22.00 -4.83
CA ILE A 428 -10.54 21.28 -4.01
C ILE A 428 -9.88 20.40 -2.96
N ASN A 429 -9.19 19.34 -3.36
CA ASN A 429 -8.52 18.42 -2.41
C ASN A 429 -7.10 18.91 -2.06
N LYS A 430 -7.03 20.14 -1.51
CA LYS A 430 -5.76 20.72 -1.13
C LYS A 430 -5.04 19.89 -0.08
N SER A 431 -3.73 19.70 -0.30
CA SER A 431 -2.86 19.04 0.66
C SER A 431 -1.40 19.41 0.40
N ASP A 432 -0.71 19.75 1.47
CA ASP A 432 0.68 20.19 1.40
C ASP A 432 1.63 19.01 1.28
N HIS A 433 1.54 18.02 2.19
CA HIS A 433 2.50 16.93 2.32
C HIS A 433 1.84 15.56 2.46
N GLY A 434 2.44 14.55 1.82
CA GLY A 434 2.09 13.16 2.09
C GLY A 434 2.71 12.68 3.39
N LEU A 435 4.01 12.87 3.54
CA LEU A 435 4.76 12.42 4.70
C LEU A 435 5.67 13.51 5.25
N ILE A 436 5.58 13.73 6.56
CA ILE A 436 6.58 14.50 7.33
C ILE A 436 7.21 13.57 8.37
N VAL A 437 8.54 13.51 8.43
CA VAL A 437 9.28 12.72 9.41
C VAL A 437 10.19 13.63 10.23
N ASN A 438 9.79 13.84 11.47
CA ASN A 438 10.55 14.64 12.46
C ASN A 438 11.34 13.74 13.41
N GLY A 439 10.91 12.49 13.61
CA GLY A 439 11.57 11.51 14.48
C GLY A 439 12.90 11.02 13.92
N ASP A 440 13.81 10.63 14.81
CA ASP A 440 15.10 10.07 14.47
C ASP A 440 15.03 8.53 14.31
N ASN A 441 15.96 7.96 13.54
CA ASN A 441 16.04 6.49 13.29
C ASN A 441 14.75 5.88 12.71
N VAL A 442 14.02 6.63 11.90
CA VAL A 442 12.84 6.11 11.20
C VAL A 442 13.30 5.35 9.94
N THR A 443 12.78 4.13 9.77
CA THR A 443 13.08 3.28 8.62
C THR A 443 11.81 2.95 7.87
N ILE A 444 11.75 3.24 6.56
CA ILE A 444 10.56 2.98 5.73
C ILE A 444 10.93 2.07 4.57
N TYR A 445 10.16 1.00 4.40
CA TYR A 445 10.22 0.04 3.32
C TYR A 445 9.00 0.21 2.41
N GLY A 446 9.19 0.48 1.11
CA GLY A 446 8.09 0.59 0.16
C GLY A 446 7.21 1.82 0.39
N LEU A 447 7.74 3.02 0.17
CA LEU A 447 7.03 4.29 0.27
C LEU A 447 6.50 4.72 -1.10
N PHE A 448 5.18 4.75 -1.25
CA PHE A 448 4.48 5.34 -2.38
C PHE A 448 3.84 6.65 -1.92
N ASN A 449 4.15 7.77 -2.58
CA ASN A 449 3.72 9.09 -2.11
C ASN A 449 3.49 10.04 -3.29
N GLU A 450 2.23 10.49 -3.49
CA GLU A 450 1.81 11.01 -4.78
C GLU A 450 0.91 12.24 -4.70
N HIS A 451 1.18 13.20 -5.60
CA HIS A 451 0.38 14.36 -6.01
C HIS A 451 0.20 15.47 -4.97
N PHE A 452 0.92 15.48 -3.86
CA PHE A 452 0.85 16.56 -2.88
C PHE A 452 1.40 17.86 -3.44
N GLN A 453 0.83 18.98 -3.00
CA GLN A 453 1.10 20.29 -3.61
C GLN A 453 2.43 20.93 -3.18
N HIS A 454 3.00 20.47 -2.03
CA HIS A 454 4.36 20.82 -1.63
C HIS A 454 5.28 19.58 -1.71
N TYR A 455 6.19 19.38 -0.75
CA TYR A 455 7.03 18.18 -0.74
C TYR A 455 6.17 16.93 -0.52
N GLN A 456 6.33 15.92 -1.40
CA GLN A 456 5.64 14.66 -1.16
C GLN A 456 6.13 14.04 0.16
N THR A 457 7.46 14.02 0.35
CA THR A 457 8.14 13.51 1.55
C THR A 457 9.10 14.56 2.08
N TYR A 458 8.98 14.90 3.37
CA TYR A 458 9.81 15.87 4.04
C TYR A 458 10.44 15.30 5.33
N TRP A 459 11.76 15.22 5.37
CA TRP A 459 12.54 14.69 6.48
C TRP A 459 13.24 15.80 7.25
N THR A 460 13.04 15.85 8.57
CA THR A 460 13.79 16.71 9.50
C THR A 460 14.50 15.90 10.59
N GLY A 461 14.22 14.58 10.69
CA GLY A 461 14.84 13.67 11.64
C GLY A 461 16.18 13.13 11.16
N GLU A 462 17.06 12.79 12.11
CA GLU A 462 18.36 12.18 11.87
C GLU A 462 18.28 10.67 11.62
N ALA A 463 19.26 10.13 10.93
CA ALA A 463 19.41 8.68 10.66
C ALA A 463 18.18 8.04 10.01
N GLY A 464 17.43 8.81 9.21
CA GLY A 464 16.31 8.32 8.43
C GLY A 464 16.77 7.35 7.33
N ARG A 465 15.93 6.35 7.02
CA ARG A 465 16.20 5.37 5.96
C ARG A 465 14.95 5.12 5.14
N THR A 466 15.11 5.16 3.79
CA THR A 466 14.04 4.81 2.86
C THR A 466 14.53 3.76 1.87
N TYR A 467 13.87 2.61 1.85
CA TYR A 467 14.11 1.53 0.90
C TYR A 467 12.93 1.44 -0.07
N PHE A 468 13.15 1.77 -1.31
CA PHE A 468 12.17 1.97 -2.36
C PHE A 468 11.25 3.18 -2.12
N TYR A 469 11.35 4.12 -3.01
CA TYR A 469 10.46 5.28 -3.11
C TYR A 469 9.84 5.34 -4.50
N GLN A 470 8.51 5.35 -4.57
CA GLN A 470 7.76 5.62 -5.78
C GLN A 470 6.96 6.90 -5.56
N SER A 471 7.07 7.84 -6.47
CA SER A 471 6.37 9.09 -6.35
C SER A 471 5.92 9.64 -7.69
N GLU A 472 4.75 10.25 -7.65
CA GLU A 472 4.21 11.03 -8.76
C GLU A 472 3.99 12.45 -8.28
N ILE A 473 4.60 13.43 -8.93
CA ILE A 473 4.40 14.84 -8.59
C ILE A 473 3.01 15.29 -9.05
N PRO A 474 2.43 16.39 -8.52
CA PRO A 474 1.09 16.81 -8.90
C PRO A 474 0.96 17.02 -10.40
N TYR A 475 -0.16 16.62 -10.97
CA TYR A 475 -0.38 16.62 -12.42
C TYR A 475 -0.88 17.94 -12.97
N GLU A 476 -1.63 18.74 -12.18
CA GLU A 476 -2.32 19.93 -12.66
C GLU A 476 -1.89 21.25 -11.95
N PRO A 477 -0.61 21.49 -11.63
CA PRO A 477 -0.24 22.78 -11.10
C PRO A 477 -0.46 23.87 -12.18
N PRO A 478 -1.18 24.97 -11.86
CA PRO A 478 -1.61 25.91 -12.89
C PRO A 478 -0.46 26.69 -13.52
N SER A 479 0.57 27.01 -12.75
CA SER A 479 1.81 27.65 -13.24
C SER A 479 2.94 27.54 -12.21
N ASN A 480 4.19 27.80 -12.63
CA ASN A 480 5.31 27.92 -11.70
C ASN A 480 5.30 29.21 -10.87
N GLU A 481 4.44 30.16 -11.16
CA GLU A 481 4.20 31.34 -10.31
C GLU A 481 3.35 30.95 -9.09
N VAL A 482 2.40 30.00 -9.26
CA VAL A 482 1.55 29.46 -8.19
C VAL A 482 2.23 28.31 -7.46
N TRP A 483 2.86 27.40 -8.21
CA TRP A 483 3.53 26.22 -7.69
C TRP A 483 5.05 26.40 -7.72
N ASN A 484 5.60 26.95 -6.62
CA ASN A 484 7.04 27.18 -6.48
C ASN A 484 7.47 27.16 -5.01
N ASP A 485 8.70 26.75 -4.77
CA ASP A 485 9.38 26.85 -3.50
C ASP A 485 10.29 28.08 -3.50
N SER A 486 9.80 29.19 -2.91
CA SER A 486 10.59 30.42 -2.74
C SER A 486 11.20 30.94 -4.04
N GLY A 487 10.46 30.79 -5.16
CA GLY A 487 10.86 31.21 -6.49
C GLY A 487 11.54 30.12 -7.34
N LYS A 488 11.83 28.95 -6.79
CA LYS A 488 12.23 27.76 -7.57
C LYS A 488 10.99 27.06 -8.13
N PRO A 489 10.96 26.65 -9.39
CA PRO A 489 9.83 25.92 -9.97
C PRO A 489 9.48 24.63 -9.24
N GLY A 490 8.27 24.56 -8.67
CA GLY A 490 7.73 23.41 -7.98
C GLY A 490 8.38 23.12 -6.61
N PHE A 491 8.01 21.98 -6.04
CA PHE A 491 8.56 21.45 -4.79
C PHE A 491 9.15 20.06 -5.07
N ALA A 492 10.37 19.81 -4.58
CA ALA A 492 11.02 18.53 -4.71
C ALA A 492 10.12 17.40 -4.17
N SER A 493 10.08 16.25 -4.87
CA SER A 493 9.30 15.12 -4.42
C SER A 493 9.81 14.58 -3.08
N TYR A 494 11.12 14.53 -2.92
CA TYR A 494 11.78 14.07 -1.69
C TYR A 494 12.72 15.18 -1.18
N LYS A 495 12.45 15.68 0.01
CA LYS A 495 13.25 16.75 0.65
C LYS A 495 13.79 16.26 1.99
N VAL A 496 15.09 16.34 2.16
CA VAL A 496 15.77 16.26 3.47
C VAL A 496 16.17 17.66 3.87
N ALA A 497 15.81 18.08 5.08
CA ALA A 497 16.06 19.43 5.56
C ALA A 497 17.55 19.70 5.81
N ASP A 498 17.98 20.93 5.59
CA ASP A 498 19.40 21.33 5.60
C ASP A 498 20.12 21.07 6.94
N GLN A 499 19.39 21.02 8.06
CA GLN A 499 19.95 20.72 9.38
C GLN A 499 20.29 19.24 9.58
N VAL A 500 19.70 18.32 8.81
CA VAL A 500 19.94 16.89 8.93
C VAL A 500 21.39 16.56 8.53
N ASN A 501 22.05 15.72 9.31
CA ASN A 501 23.44 15.32 9.09
C ASN A 501 23.58 13.89 8.58
N THR A 502 22.60 13.04 8.85
CA THR A 502 22.62 11.63 8.49
C THR A 502 21.27 11.18 7.91
N HIS A 503 21.28 10.66 6.69
CA HIS A 503 20.12 10.13 6.02
C HIS A 503 20.53 9.20 4.89
N SER A 504 19.76 8.13 4.62
CA SER A 504 20.04 7.24 3.52
C SER A 504 18.76 6.83 2.77
N ALA A 505 18.82 6.81 1.45
CA ALA A 505 17.70 6.41 0.61
C ALA A 505 18.18 5.60 -0.60
N TRP A 506 17.45 4.54 -0.95
CA TRP A 506 17.80 3.63 -2.03
C TRP A 506 16.63 3.35 -2.96
N GLY A 507 16.90 3.37 -4.28
CA GLY A 507 15.95 2.99 -5.31
C GLY A 507 14.75 3.93 -5.37
N LEU A 508 14.98 5.17 -5.82
CA LEU A 508 13.96 6.21 -5.85
C LEU A 508 13.48 6.44 -7.28
N GLY A 509 12.18 6.20 -7.50
CA GLY A 509 11.51 6.46 -8.77
C GLY A 509 10.55 7.63 -8.67
N ILE A 510 10.78 8.69 -9.46
CA ILE A 510 9.93 9.87 -9.47
C ILE A 510 9.38 10.08 -10.87
N TYR A 511 8.06 10.26 -10.93
CA TYR A 511 7.31 10.38 -12.16
C TYR A 511 6.67 11.77 -12.28
N SER A 512 6.69 12.34 -13.49
CA SER A 512 5.94 13.54 -13.82
C SER A 512 4.99 13.29 -15.00
N PHE A 513 3.77 13.80 -14.91
CA PHE A 513 2.77 13.70 -15.96
C PHE A 513 1.89 14.95 -15.98
N PHE A 514 2.47 16.07 -16.35
CA PHE A 514 1.74 17.33 -16.37
C PHE A 514 0.62 17.30 -17.40
N ARG A 515 -0.59 17.72 -16.98
CA ARG A 515 -1.80 17.77 -17.80
C ARG A 515 -2.67 18.96 -17.37
N GLY A 516 -3.65 19.30 -18.20
CA GLY A 516 -4.54 20.44 -17.97
C GLY A 516 -4.17 21.66 -18.80
N GLU A 517 -5.17 22.43 -19.25
CA GLU A 517 -4.98 23.55 -20.20
C GLU A 517 -4.05 24.65 -19.67
N GLU A 518 -4.14 24.98 -18.37
CA GLU A 518 -3.29 26.01 -17.76
C GLU A 518 -1.86 25.50 -17.59
N THR A 519 -1.70 24.29 -17.09
CA THR A 519 -0.40 23.63 -16.91
C THR A 519 0.35 23.53 -18.25
N GLU A 520 -0.34 23.14 -19.30
CA GLU A 520 0.21 23.02 -20.65
C GLU A 520 0.59 24.38 -21.21
N ARG A 521 -0.29 25.39 -21.09
CA ARG A 521 -0.05 26.75 -21.58
C ARG A 521 1.15 27.39 -20.90
N ASN A 522 1.32 27.17 -19.60
CA ASN A 522 2.37 27.78 -18.80
C ASN A 522 3.68 26.96 -18.79
N ASN A 523 3.71 25.81 -19.49
CA ASN A 523 4.88 24.93 -19.58
C ASN A 523 5.53 24.65 -18.22
N VAL A 524 4.71 24.16 -17.26
CA VAL A 524 5.13 23.93 -15.88
C VAL A 524 6.27 22.92 -15.80
N ARG A 525 7.23 23.20 -14.94
CA ARG A 525 8.39 22.32 -14.69
C ARG A 525 8.65 22.22 -13.18
N LEU A 526 9.36 21.17 -12.80
CA LEU A 526 9.94 21.02 -11.46
C LEU A 526 11.44 21.31 -11.53
N GLU A 527 11.97 22.09 -10.59
CA GLU A 527 13.41 22.43 -10.59
C GLU A 527 14.27 21.22 -10.22
N ASN A 528 14.01 20.60 -9.07
CA ASN A 528 14.74 19.41 -8.60
C ASN A 528 13.75 18.30 -8.25
N ALA A 529 14.00 17.08 -8.71
CA ALA A 529 13.21 15.92 -8.27
C ALA A 529 13.46 15.63 -6.77
N MET A 530 14.70 15.82 -6.32
CA MET A 530 15.12 15.64 -4.93
C MET A 530 15.98 16.81 -4.46
N GLU A 531 15.88 17.10 -3.17
CA GLU A 531 16.76 18.05 -2.49
C GLU A 531 17.22 17.47 -1.14
N VAL A 532 18.54 17.40 -0.93
CA VAL A 532 19.16 16.87 0.29
C VAL A 532 20.33 17.76 0.72
N PRO A 533 20.74 17.76 2.00
CA PRO A 533 21.94 18.47 2.43
C PRO A 533 23.21 17.90 1.77
N GLU A 534 24.15 18.75 1.45
CA GLU A 534 25.47 18.36 0.94
C GLU A 534 26.42 18.06 2.12
N LYS A 535 26.29 16.86 2.71
CA LYS A 535 27.04 16.44 3.90
C LYS A 535 27.48 14.98 3.76
N ASP A 536 28.60 14.60 4.38
CA ASP A 536 29.19 13.25 4.32
C ASP A 536 28.26 12.13 4.81
N GLY A 537 27.35 12.41 5.72
CA GLY A 537 26.39 11.42 6.24
C GLY A 537 25.09 11.26 5.43
N ILE A 538 24.99 11.93 4.28
CA ILE A 538 23.82 11.88 3.40
C ILE A 538 24.12 10.97 2.20
N HIS A 539 23.37 9.89 2.08
CA HIS A 539 23.53 8.93 1.01
C HIS A 539 22.22 8.71 0.25
N VAL A 540 22.24 8.92 -1.05
CA VAL A 540 21.12 8.64 -1.94
C VAL A 540 21.64 7.79 -3.08
N THR A 541 21.08 6.59 -3.25
CA THR A 541 21.58 5.61 -4.21
C THR A 541 20.46 5.22 -5.19
N HIS A 542 20.77 5.29 -6.48
CA HIS A 542 19.90 4.88 -7.59
C HIS A 542 18.59 5.67 -7.68
N ILE A 543 18.59 6.70 -8.52
CA ILE A 543 17.44 7.53 -8.79
C ILE A 543 16.99 7.34 -10.23
N ALA A 544 15.72 7.04 -10.44
CA ALA A 544 15.10 6.94 -11.75
C ALA A 544 14.03 8.03 -11.92
N ILE A 545 14.15 8.84 -12.95
CA ILE A 545 13.20 9.92 -13.25
C ILE A 545 12.56 9.67 -14.61
N PHE A 546 11.23 9.66 -14.66
CA PHE A 546 10.48 9.54 -15.90
C PHE A 546 9.49 10.68 -16.08
N ALA A 547 9.48 11.30 -17.26
CA ALA A 547 8.49 12.31 -17.62
C ALA A 547 7.54 11.74 -18.70
N GLY A 548 6.30 11.46 -18.31
CA GLY A 548 5.33 10.79 -19.17
C GLY A 548 4.59 11.72 -20.14
N ARG A 549 4.43 12.99 -19.79
CA ARG A 549 3.73 14.01 -20.59
C ARG A 549 4.33 15.38 -20.33
N LEU A 550 3.95 16.38 -21.04
CA LEU A 550 4.40 17.78 -21.09
C LEU A 550 5.23 18.29 -19.89
N GLY A 551 5.99 19.33 -20.08
CA GLY A 551 6.86 19.92 -19.06
C GLY A 551 8.07 19.03 -18.79
N GLY A 552 8.35 18.76 -17.53
CA GLY A 552 9.46 17.89 -17.11
C GLY A 552 10.11 18.34 -15.82
N ILE A 553 11.27 17.75 -15.56
CA ILE A 553 12.08 18.00 -14.37
C ILE A 553 13.44 18.54 -14.82
N ASN A 554 13.87 19.66 -14.27
CA ASN A 554 15.10 20.32 -14.70
C ASN A 554 16.35 19.61 -14.24
N HIS A 555 16.36 19.13 -12.99
CA HIS A 555 17.49 18.44 -12.37
C HIS A 555 17.01 17.26 -11.52
N ILE A 556 17.85 16.25 -11.38
CA ILE A 556 17.53 15.06 -10.59
C ILE A 556 17.72 15.34 -9.10
N LEU A 557 18.89 15.88 -8.73
CA LEU A 557 19.26 16.08 -7.33
C LEU A 557 20.08 17.37 -7.18
N ASN A 558 19.62 18.35 -6.38
CA ASN A 558 20.36 19.56 -6.03
C ASN A 558 20.98 20.31 -7.22
N GLY A 559 20.29 20.45 -8.33
CA GLY A 559 20.84 21.04 -9.56
C GLY A 559 21.76 20.12 -10.37
N LEU A 560 21.90 18.85 -9.98
CA LEU A 560 22.68 17.85 -10.68
C LEU A 560 21.79 16.92 -11.53
N GLY A 561 22.44 16.26 -12.47
CA GLY A 561 21.79 15.33 -13.40
C GLY A 561 21.12 16.03 -14.59
N PRO A 562 20.82 15.27 -15.66
CA PRO A 562 20.21 15.83 -16.86
C PRO A 562 18.75 16.26 -16.61
N SER A 563 18.31 17.22 -17.42
CA SER A 563 16.88 17.52 -17.53
C SER A 563 16.12 16.32 -18.12
N THR A 564 14.97 15.99 -17.53
CA THR A 564 14.09 14.93 -18.02
C THR A 564 12.87 15.55 -18.68
N ASN A 565 12.67 15.29 -19.97
CA ASN A 565 11.58 15.81 -20.77
C ASN A 565 10.61 14.67 -21.16
N THR A 566 9.50 15.03 -21.78
CA THR A 566 8.46 14.09 -22.21
C THR A 566 9.00 12.85 -22.92
N GLY A 567 8.68 11.68 -22.39
CA GLY A 567 9.08 10.38 -22.93
C GLY A 567 10.49 9.93 -22.55
N GLU A 568 11.21 10.73 -21.76
CA GLU A 568 12.56 10.41 -21.33
C GLU A 568 12.58 9.71 -19.97
N LEU A 569 13.43 8.70 -19.86
CA LEU A 569 13.86 8.07 -18.62
C LEU A 569 15.33 8.43 -18.39
N ASN A 570 15.62 9.04 -17.26
CA ASN A 570 16.98 9.30 -16.81
C ASN A 570 17.27 8.53 -15.53
N LEU A 571 18.41 7.84 -15.52
CA LEU A 571 18.94 7.09 -14.39
C LEU A 571 20.16 7.83 -13.84
N PHE A 572 20.24 7.93 -12.53
CA PHE A 572 21.29 8.66 -11.84
C PHE A 572 21.81 7.83 -10.67
N ASP A 573 23.14 7.68 -10.55
CA ASP A 573 23.76 6.81 -9.54
C ASP A 573 23.44 7.25 -8.12
N GLY A 574 23.31 8.57 -7.92
CA GLY A 574 22.95 9.14 -6.64
C GLY A 574 23.98 10.11 -6.09
N TRP A 575 23.96 10.27 -4.78
CA TRP A 575 24.80 11.18 -4.03
C TRP A 575 25.48 10.41 -2.89
N ASN A 576 26.81 10.23 -3.01
CA ASN A 576 27.68 9.70 -1.96
C ASN A 576 28.91 10.60 -1.91
N MET A 577 29.08 11.34 -0.83
CA MET A 577 30.34 12.03 -0.55
C MET A 577 31.23 11.05 0.26
N ASP A 578 32.09 10.31 -0.45
CA ASP A 578 33.15 9.48 0.15
C ASP A 578 34.38 10.35 0.45
#